data_e58b4407c9779adf69c4b61eb2bacc14
#
_entry.id   e58b4407c9779adf69c4b61eb2bacc14
#
_cell.length_a   1.000
_cell.length_b   1.000
_cell.length_c   1.000
_cell.angle_alpha   90.00
_cell.angle_beta   90.00
_cell.angle_gamma   90.00
#
_symmetry.space_group_name_H-M   'P 1'
#
loop_
_entity.id
_entity.type
_entity.pdbx_description
1 polymer ?
#
loop_
_entity_poly.entity_id
_entity_poly.type
_entity_poly.pdbx_seq_one_letter_code
_entity_poly.pdbx_strand_id
1 'polypeptide(L)'
;MLRLLALVFMVGLLTARAEVEREFILVSGGPSLQEWEKFKAEPHDRWWGNFIRSARVRIQEIQVKVGSGAKITWLVHKPSYLRRASRQDKQDLIANIVSVRDKFGVNLVWFDEGDELIEYLNAGQPRDRVKIANFEYYGHSNRACWMFDYSNEIDSGSKSWLHENELGRVHRDIFTRDAFIKSWSCHTGESMSKKWKRATGKRMIGAIGKTDYSYGHLRNWTPTLSEGARWGG
;
A
#
# COMPACT_ATOMS: atom_id res chain seq x y z
N MET A 1 -59.34 33.95 35.62
CA MET A 1 -58.19 33.03 35.84
C MET A 1 -57.71 32.53 34.51
N LEU A 2 -56.68 33.15 33.97
CA LEU A 2 -56.11 32.82 32.65
C LEU A 2 -54.87 31.91 32.87
N ARG A 3 -54.89 30.64 32.43
CA ARG A 3 -53.78 29.73 32.50
C ARG A 3 -52.91 29.88 31.25
N LEU A 4 -51.71 30.43 31.42
CA LEU A 4 -50.69 30.55 30.37
C LEU A 4 -50.04 29.17 30.22
N LEU A 5 -50.21 28.47 29.08
CA LEU A 5 -49.45 27.30 28.68
C LEU A 5 -48.13 27.78 28.03
N ALA A 6 -47.01 27.54 28.71
CA ALA A 6 -45.69 27.75 28.15
C ALA A 6 -45.33 26.53 27.31
N LEU A 7 -45.26 26.67 25.98
CA LEU A 7 -44.76 25.65 25.05
C LEU A 7 -43.24 25.75 25.01
N VAL A 8 -42.54 24.80 25.65
CA VAL A 8 -41.07 24.69 25.56
C VAL A 8 -40.72 23.99 24.23
N PHE A 9 -40.26 24.74 23.26
CA PHE A 9 -39.66 24.19 22.03
C PHE A 9 -38.25 23.68 22.37
N MET A 10 -38.09 22.35 22.49
CA MET A 10 -36.81 21.70 22.58
C MET A 10 -36.25 21.60 21.15
N VAL A 11 -35.41 22.57 20.75
CA VAL A 11 -34.64 22.50 19.51
C VAL A 11 -33.51 21.49 19.72
N GLY A 12 -33.75 20.26 19.29
CA GLY A 12 -32.70 19.23 19.22
C GLY A 12 -31.67 19.64 18.18
N LEU A 13 -30.51 20.11 18.60
CA LEU A 13 -29.33 20.27 17.74
C LEU A 13 -28.90 18.88 17.28
N LEU A 14 -29.40 18.44 16.13
CA LEU A 14 -28.80 17.36 15.36
C LEU A 14 -27.42 17.84 14.90
N THR A 15 -26.38 17.58 15.70
CA THR A 15 -25.00 17.71 15.25
C THR A 15 -24.80 16.66 14.15
N ALA A 16 -24.92 17.07 12.88
CA ALA A 16 -24.50 16.25 11.76
C ALA A 16 -23.02 15.91 11.99
N ARG A 17 -22.75 14.67 12.34
CA ARG A 17 -21.37 14.18 12.46
C ARG A 17 -20.80 14.25 11.07
N ALA A 18 -19.81 15.12 10.86
CA ALA A 18 -19.14 15.24 9.56
C ALA A 18 -18.69 13.85 9.11
N GLU A 19 -19.09 13.47 7.91
CA GLU A 19 -18.68 12.18 7.35
C GLU A 19 -17.16 12.16 7.21
N VAL A 20 -16.55 11.11 7.74
CA VAL A 20 -15.10 10.96 7.73
C VAL A 20 -14.64 10.71 6.29
N GLU A 21 -13.75 11.55 5.79
CA GLU A 21 -13.18 11.39 4.45
C GLU A 21 -12.36 10.10 4.36
N ARG A 22 -12.44 9.42 3.22
CA ARG A 22 -11.82 8.10 3.01
C ARG A 22 -10.62 8.23 2.09
N GLU A 23 -9.44 7.82 2.57
CA GLU A 23 -8.22 7.75 1.79
C GLU A 23 -7.91 6.31 1.38
N PHE A 24 -7.48 6.15 0.13
CA PHE A 24 -7.05 4.89 -0.47
C PHE A 24 -5.55 4.95 -0.70
N ILE A 25 -4.80 4.15 0.05
CA ILE A 25 -3.33 4.14 0.01
C ILE A 25 -2.85 2.92 -0.75
N LEU A 26 -1.99 3.14 -1.74
CA LEU A 26 -1.25 2.12 -2.44
C LEU A 26 0.24 2.35 -2.20
N VAL A 27 1.00 1.29 -1.96
CA VAL A 27 2.44 1.35 -1.75
C VAL A 27 3.13 0.46 -2.77
N SER A 28 4.08 1.01 -3.51
CA SER A 28 4.95 0.23 -4.40
C SER A 28 6.38 0.25 -3.86
N GLY A 29 6.86 -0.91 -3.46
CA GLY A 29 8.28 -1.17 -3.25
C GLY A 29 9.03 -1.19 -4.57
N GLY A 30 10.35 -1.26 -4.52
CA GLY A 30 11.19 -1.27 -5.71
C GLY A 30 11.40 -2.64 -6.30
N PRO A 31 11.73 -2.69 -7.60
CA PRO A 31 12.12 -3.92 -8.26
C PRO A 31 13.51 -4.37 -7.79
N SER A 32 13.76 -5.67 -7.84
CA SER A 32 15.12 -6.19 -7.68
C SER A 32 16.01 -5.81 -8.86
N LEU A 33 17.32 -5.78 -8.64
CA LEU A 33 18.26 -5.72 -9.76
C LEU A 33 18.33 -7.08 -10.47
N GLN A 34 18.30 -7.08 -11.81
CA GLN A 34 18.34 -8.31 -12.61
C GLN A 34 19.59 -9.15 -12.37
N GLU A 35 20.71 -8.49 -12.02
CA GLU A 35 21.95 -9.17 -11.67
C GLU A 35 21.81 -10.13 -10.48
N TRP A 36 20.82 -9.89 -9.60
CA TRP A 36 20.47 -10.79 -8.49
C TRP A 36 19.53 -11.90 -8.93
N GLU A 37 18.63 -11.61 -9.87
CA GLU A 37 17.66 -12.57 -10.38
C GLU A 37 18.33 -13.74 -11.14
N LYS A 38 19.53 -13.53 -11.69
CA LYS A 38 20.28 -14.60 -12.39
C LYS A 38 20.69 -15.76 -11.50
N PHE A 39 20.78 -15.55 -10.18
CA PHE A 39 21.12 -16.60 -9.21
C PHE A 39 19.88 -17.36 -8.69
N LYS A 40 18.68 -16.94 -9.08
CA LYS A 40 17.46 -17.66 -8.71
C LYS A 40 17.18 -18.78 -9.72
N ALA A 41 16.69 -19.92 -9.22
CA ALA A 41 16.36 -21.09 -10.05
C ALA A 41 15.33 -20.73 -11.12
N GLU A 42 14.36 -19.88 -10.78
CA GLU A 42 13.34 -19.40 -11.69
C GLU A 42 13.37 -17.87 -11.75
N PRO A 43 13.47 -17.30 -12.97
CA PRO A 43 13.40 -15.86 -13.14
C PRO A 43 11.97 -15.39 -12.89
N HIS A 44 11.75 -14.71 -11.78
CA HIS A 44 10.51 -14.03 -11.51
C HIS A 44 10.79 -12.54 -11.38
N ASP A 45 9.82 -11.71 -11.67
CA ASP A 45 9.86 -10.28 -11.44
C ASP A 45 11.05 -9.54 -12.08
N ARG A 46 11.44 -9.93 -13.29
CA ARG A 46 12.52 -9.27 -14.03
C ARG A 46 12.15 -7.89 -14.56
N TRP A 47 10.87 -7.64 -14.71
CA TRP A 47 10.42 -6.37 -15.27
C TRP A 47 10.22 -5.32 -14.18
N TRP A 48 10.89 -4.17 -14.34
CA TRP A 48 10.83 -3.08 -13.36
C TRP A 48 9.41 -2.58 -13.06
N GLY A 49 8.50 -2.70 -14.02
CA GLY A 49 7.15 -2.15 -13.95
C GLY A 49 6.11 -3.01 -13.23
N ASN A 50 6.44 -4.20 -12.75
CA ASN A 50 5.45 -5.11 -12.17
C ASN A 50 4.65 -4.48 -11.02
N PHE A 51 5.31 -3.91 -10.03
CA PHE A 51 4.62 -3.28 -8.88
C PHE A 51 3.93 -1.99 -9.26
N ILE A 52 4.54 -1.20 -10.15
CA ILE A 52 3.98 0.04 -10.68
C ILE A 52 2.71 -0.24 -11.49
N ARG A 53 2.75 -1.25 -12.34
CA ARG A 53 1.62 -1.58 -13.22
C ARG A 53 0.44 -2.15 -12.42
N SER A 54 0.72 -3.00 -11.43
CA SER A 54 -0.31 -3.54 -10.54
C SER A 54 -0.97 -2.43 -9.73
N ALA A 55 -0.20 -1.52 -9.14
CA ALA A 55 -0.74 -0.37 -8.43
C ALA A 55 -1.55 0.55 -9.36
N ARG A 56 -1.06 0.82 -10.58
CA ARG A 56 -1.78 1.61 -11.58
C ARG A 56 -3.16 1.03 -11.92
N VAL A 57 -3.24 -0.27 -12.14
CA VAL A 57 -4.53 -0.93 -12.43
C VAL A 57 -5.45 -0.79 -11.22
N ARG A 58 -4.92 -0.97 -10.04
CA ARG A 58 -5.70 -0.82 -8.81
C ARG A 58 -6.21 0.61 -8.58
N ILE A 59 -5.41 1.62 -8.93
CA ILE A 59 -5.84 3.03 -8.95
C ILE A 59 -7.09 3.18 -9.84
N GLN A 60 -7.01 2.66 -11.06
CA GLN A 60 -8.13 2.71 -12.01
C GLN A 60 -9.38 2.01 -11.46
N GLU A 61 -9.24 0.82 -10.86
CA GLU A 61 -10.36 0.09 -10.25
C GLU A 61 -11.02 0.89 -9.11
N ILE A 62 -10.22 1.54 -8.26
CA ILE A 62 -10.73 2.39 -7.18
C ILE A 62 -11.51 3.56 -7.76
N GLN A 63 -10.97 4.25 -8.78
CA GLN A 63 -11.65 5.37 -9.42
C GLN A 63 -12.96 4.97 -10.11
N VAL A 64 -13.00 3.80 -10.75
CA VAL A 64 -14.23 3.26 -11.33
C VAL A 64 -15.27 2.95 -10.24
N LYS A 65 -14.84 2.39 -9.13
CA LYS A 65 -15.75 1.97 -8.04
C LYS A 65 -16.24 3.12 -7.16
N VAL A 66 -15.38 4.09 -6.87
CA VAL A 66 -15.62 5.16 -5.87
C VAL A 66 -15.93 6.49 -6.55
N GLY A 67 -15.45 6.68 -7.76
CA GLY A 67 -15.52 7.92 -8.52
C GLY A 67 -14.16 8.57 -8.72
N SER A 68 -14.03 9.44 -9.72
CA SER A 68 -12.79 10.14 -10.06
C SER A 68 -12.30 11.09 -8.96
N GLY A 69 -13.16 11.49 -8.02
CA GLY A 69 -12.82 12.30 -6.85
C GLY A 69 -12.27 11.49 -5.66
N ALA A 70 -12.06 10.16 -5.80
CA ALA A 70 -11.49 9.35 -4.73
C ALA A 70 -10.12 9.89 -4.31
N LYS A 71 -9.93 10.12 -2.99
CA LYS A 71 -8.63 10.52 -2.44
C LYS A 71 -7.68 9.32 -2.46
N ILE A 72 -6.87 9.22 -3.50
CA ILE A 72 -5.90 8.14 -3.67
C ILE A 72 -4.49 8.71 -3.44
N THR A 73 -3.75 8.09 -2.52
CA THR A 73 -2.32 8.34 -2.33
C THR A 73 -1.52 7.11 -2.75
N TRP A 74 -0.54 7.35 -3.59
CA TRP A 74 0.37 6.33 -4.05
C TRP A 74 1.78 6.61 -3.55
N LEU A 75 2.25 5.81 -2.59
CA LEU A 75 3.62 5.89 -2.07
C LEU A 75 4.51 4.98 -2.90
N VAL A 76 5.64 5.49 -3.35
CA VAL A 76 6.60 4.75 -4.19
C VAL A 76 8.01 4.91 -3.65
N HIS A 77 8.71 3.80 -3.49
CA HIS A 77 10.10 3.80 -3.02
C HIS A 77 11.03 4.32 -4.11
N LYS A 78 11.46 5.58 -4.01
CA LYS A 78 12.20 6.28 -5.07
C LYS A 78 13.60 5.72 -5.34
N PRO A 79 14.45 5.44 -4.33
CA PRO A 79 15.84 5.05 -4.54
C PRO A 79 16.00 3.80 -5.39
N SER A 80 15.14 2.80 -5.23
CA SER A 80 15.20 1.56 -5.99
C SER A 80 14.95 1.76 -7.49
N TYR A 81 13.99 2.62 -7.85
CA TYR A 81 13.73 2.94 -9.26
C TYR A 81 14.84 3.79 -9.89
N LEU A 82 15.43 4.74 -9.15
CA LEU A 82 16.61 5.47 -9.60
C LEU A 82 17.79 4.53 -9.86
N ARG A 83 18.05 3.60 -8.93
CA ARG A 83 19.12 2.61 -9.06
C ARG A 83 18.88 1.70 -10.26
N ARG A 84 17.67 1.18 -10.41
CA ARG A 84 17.30 0.35 -11.53
C ARG A 84 17.44 1.08 -12.87
N ALA A 85 16.95 2.31 -12.95
CA ALA A 85 17.05 3.17 -14.14
C ALA A 85 18.50 3.39 -14.57
N SER A 86 19.39 3.71 -13.62
CA SER A 86 20.79 4.00 -13.91
C SER A 86 21.61 2.75 -14.25
N ARG A 87 21.37 1.64 -13.58
CA ARG A 87 22.20 0.43 -13.72
C ARG A 87 21.78 -0.48 -14.87
N GLN A 88 20.48 -0.64 -15.11
CA GLN A 88 19.98 -1.71 -15.98
C GLN A 88 19.07 -1.24 -17.12
N ASP A 89 17.98 -0.56 -16.82
CA ASP A 89 16.96 -0.28 -17.84
C ASP A 89 17.32 0.90 -18.74
N LYS A 90 18.25 1.77 -18.33
CA LYS A 90 18.75 2.93 -19.11
C LYS A 90 17.63 3.85 -19.64
N GLN A 91 16.55 3.98 -18.88
CA GLN A 91 15.40 4.83 -19.18
C GLN A 91 14.97 5.60 -17.94
N ASP A 92 14.25 6.69 -18.12
CA ASP A 92 13.73 7.49 -17.00
C ASP A 92 12.51 6.83 -16.37
N LEU A 93 12.75 5.94 -15.40
CA LEU A 93 11.68 5.26 -14.67
C LEU A 93 10.88 6.22 -13.80
N ILE A 94 11.51 7.29 -13.31
CA ILE A 94 10.83 8.31 -12.50
C ILE A 94 9.81 9.06 -13.36
N ALA A 95 10.18 9.50 -14.55
CA ALA A 95 9.24 10.13 -15.47
C ALA A 95 8.08 9.18 -15.84
N ASN A 96 8.36 7.90 -16.04
CA ASN A 96 7.33 6.89 -16.31
C ASN A 96 6.34 6.76 -15.13
N ILE A 97 6.82 6.76 -13.88
CA ILE A 97 5.96 6.70 -12.69
C ILE A 97 5.15 8.00 -12.54
N VAL A 98 5.79 9.16 -12.73
CA VAL A 98 5.14 10.47 -12.71
C VAL A 98 4.02 10.54 -13.74
N SER A 99 4.19 9.97 -14.94
CA SER A 99 3.15 9.94 -15.97
C SER A 99 1.88 9.19 -15.53
N VAL A 100 2.02 8.19 -14.66
CA VAL A 100 0.86 7.49 -14.06
C VAL A 100 0.14 8.42 -13.09
N ARG A 101 0.87 9.13 -12.21
CA ARG A 101 0.30 10.14 -11.33
C ARG A 101 -0.53 11.16 -12.12
N ASP A 102 0.06 11.71 -13.18
CA ASP A 102 -0.58 12.77 -13.98
C ASP A 102 -1.82 12.25 -14.72
N LYS A 103 -1.72 11.04 -15.27
CA LYS A 103 -2.85 10.41 -15.99
C LYS A 103 -4.06 10.17 -15.08
N PHE A 104 -3.85 9.78 -13.84
CA PHE A 104 -4.92 9.41 -12.92
C PHE A 104 -5.23 10.47 -11.87
N GLY A 105 -4.46 11.58 -11.83
CA GLY A 105 -4.69 12.68 -10.88
C GLY A 105 -4.55 12.26 -9.42
N VAL A 106 -3.64 11.32 -9.12
CA VAL A 106 -3.44 10.82 -7.75
C VAL A 106 -2.33 11.57 -7.02
N ASN A 107 -2.37 11.57 -5.69
CA ASN A 107 -1.29 12.09 -4.86
C ASN A 107 -0.12 11.09 -4.88
N LEU A 108 1.00 11.44 -5.51
CA LEU A 108 2.23 10.64 -5.51
C LEU A 108 3.15 11.13 -4.40
N VAL A 109 3.49 10.22 -3.49
CA VAL A 109 4.44 10.47 -2.40
C VAL A 109 5.64 9.54 -2.60
N TRP A 110 6.83 10.15 -2.68
CA TRP A 110 8.08 9.42 -2.68
C TRP A 110 8.52 9.12 -1.25
N PHE A 111 9.07 7.95 -1.02
CA PHE A 111 9.70 7.60 0.26
C PHE A 111 11.01 6.84 0.01
N ASP A 112 11.92 6.94 0.96
CA ASP A 112 13.24 6.33 0.91
C ASP A 112 13.39 5.22 1.96
N GLU A 113 12.75 5.38 3.13
CA GLU A 113 12.87 4.43 4.25
C GLU A 113 11.51 4.03 4.82
N GLY A 114 11.49 2.89 5.54
CA GLY A 114 10.27 2.38 6.17
C GLY A 114 9.65 3.31 7.21
N ASP A 115 10.47 4.12 7.86
CA ASP A 115 10.03 5.13 8.82
C ASP A 115 9.12 6.19 8.18
N GLU A 116 9.46 6.64 6.99
CA GLU A 116 8.66 7.63 6.24
C GLU A 116 7.28 7.05 5.85
N LEU A 117 7.21 5.74 5.56
CA LEU A 117 5.93 5.08 5.35
C LEU A 117 5.05 5.11 6.61
N ILE A 118 5.63 4.79 7.78
CA ILE A 118 4.90 4.86 9.07
C ILE A 118 4.46 6.29 9.37
N GLU A 119 5.35 7.26 9.16
CA GLU A 119 5.05 8.68 9.36
C GLU A 119 3.89 9.13 8.47
N TYR A 120 3.92 8.78 7.18
CA TYR A 120 2.79 9.08 6.29
C TYR A 120 1.48 8.43 6.76
N LEU A 121 1.52 7.17 7.15
CA LEU A 121 0.32 6.50 7.66
C LEU A 121 -0.28 7.25 8.84
N ASN A 122 0.55 7.69 9.77
CA ASN A 122 0.11 8.34 11.00
C ASN A 122 -0.28 9.81 10.80
N ALA A 123 0.45 10.57 9.97
CA ALA A 123 0.37 12.03 9.92
C ALA A 123 0.33 12.64 8.50
N GLY A 124 0.39 11.84 7.45
CA GLY A 124 0.34 12.34 6.06
C GLY A 124 -0.97 13.03 5.67
N GLN A 125 -2.02 12.81 6.45
CA GLN A 125 -3.31 13.51 6.40
C GLN A 125 -3.78 13.82 7.83
N PRO A 126 -4.68 14.80 8.04
CA PRO A 126 -5.31 15.03 9.35
C PRO A 126 -6.20 13.82 9.72
N ARG A 127 -5.62 12.85 10.42
CA ARG A 127 -6.23 11.54 10.70
C ARG A 127 -7.48 11.58 11.57
N ASP A 128 -7.78 12.68 12.20
CA ASP A 128 -9.08 12.94 12.85
C ASP A 128 -10.24 13.04 11.84
N ARG A 129 -9.98 13.56 10.64
CA ARG A 129 -10.97 13.81 9.58
C ARG A 129 -10.81 12.89 8.37
N VAL A 130 -9.60 12.45 8.05
CA VAL A 130 -9.29 11.60 6.89
C VAL A 130 -8.79 10.25 7.36
N LYS A 131 -9.59 9.20 7.20
CA LYS A 131 -9.24 7.84 7.62
C LYS A 131 -8.84 6.98 6.43
N ILE A 132 -7.92 6.06 6.67
CA ILE A 132 -7.47 5.08 5.68
C ILE A 132 -8.55 4.02 5.50
N ALA A 133 -9.18 3.99 4.33
CA ALA A 133 -10.18 3.00 3.95
C ALA A 133 -9.61 1.81 3.17
N ASN A 134 -8.45 2.02 2.55
CA ASN A 134 -7.74 1.00 1.80
C ASN A 134 -6.23 1.18 1.99
N PHE A 135 -5.53 0.07 2.23
CA PHE A 135 -4.07 0.04 2.23
C PHE A 135 -3.61 -1.22 1.52
N GLU A 136 -2.86 -1.06 0.44
CA GLU A 136 -2.36 -2.18 -0.35
C GLU A 136 -0.87 -2.01 -0.64
N TYR A 137 -0.08 -3.06 -0.38
CA TYR A 137 1.35 -3.10 -0.65
C TYR A 137 1.67 -4.03 -1.82
N TYR A 138 2.44 -3.52 -2.79
CA TYR A 138 2.99 -4.22 -3.94
C TYR A 138 4.52 -4.16 -3.87
N GLY A 139 5.19 -5.28 -3.78
CA GLY A 139 6.65 -5.29 -3.63
C GLY A 139 7.19 -6.64 -3.22
N HIS A 140 8.48 -6.68 -2.96
CA HIS A 140 9.14 -7.81 -2.36
C HIS A 140 8.88 -7.90 -0.86
N SER A 141 8.90 -9.12 -0.32
CA SER A 141 8.78 -9.35 1.11
C SER A 141 9.26 -10.75 1.49
N ASN A 142 9.47 -10.91 2.78
CA ASN A 142 9.53 -12.19 3.44
C ASN A 142 8.44 -12.27 4.52
N ARG A 143 8.49 -13.30 5.37
CA ARG A 143 7.49 -13.51 6.44
C ARG A 143 7.40 -12.36 7.45
N ALA A 144 8.48 -11.58 7.62
CA ALA A 144 8.64 -10.58 8.67
C ALA A 144 8.86 -9.14 8.16
N CYS A 145 9.20 -8.95 6.88
CA CYS A 145 9.56 -7.64 6.33
C CYS A 145 8.88 -7.37 4.99
N TRP A 146 8.42 -6.14 4.76
CA TRP A 146 8.35 -5.55 3.44
C TRP A 146 9.73 -5.06 3.04
N MET A 147 10.20 -5.45 1.85
CA MET A 147 11.52 -5.11 1.33
C MET A 147 11.36 -4.11 0.19
N PHE A 148 11.77 -2.86 0.42
CA PHE A 148 11.55 -1.78 -0.54
C PHE A 148 12.66 -1.66 -1.57
N ASP A 149 13.90 -2.02 -1.22
CA ASP A 149 15.06 -1.97 -2.11
C ASP A 149 15.82 -3.30 -2.09
N TYR A 150 15.33 -4.25 -2.87
CA TYR A 150 15.93 -5.59 -2.98
C TYR A 150 17.17 -5.56 -3.88
N SER A 151 18.23 -4.91 -3.40
CA SER A 151 19.44 -4.64 -4.18
C SER A 151 20.73 -4.75 -3.38
N ASN A 152 20.72 -5.45 -2.24
CA ASN A 152 21.93 -5.69 -1.49
C ASN A 152 22.81 -6.74 -2.18
N GLU A 153 24.03 -6.33 -2.49
CA GLU A 153 24.98 -7.11 -3.29
C GLU A 153 25.65 -8.25 -2.55
N ILE A 154 25.71 -8.18 -1.25
CA ILE A 154 26.49 -9.13 -0.46
C ILE A 154 25.66 -10.37 -0.12
N ASP A 155 24.43 -10.17 0.31
CA ASP A 155 23.57 -11.22 0.86
C ASP A 155 22.19 -11.32 0.20
N SER A 156 22.01 -10.67 -0.96
CA SER A 156 20.73 -10.59 -1.67
C SER A 156 19.59 -10.08 -0.80
N GLY A 157 19.90 -9.26 0.20
CA GLY A 157 18.93 -8.63 1.07
C GLY A 157 18.37 -7.32 0.52
N SER A 158 17.57 -6.66 1.32
CA SER A 158 17.04 -5.34 1.04
C SER A 158 17.86 -4.27 1.75
N LYS A 159 18.08 -3.12 1.09
CA LYS A 159 18.73 -1.95 1.71
C LYS A 159 17.76 -1.08 2.47
N SER A 160 16.48 -1.15 2.12
CA SER A 160 15.40 -0.47 2.82
C SER A 160 14.24 -1.44 3.02
N TRP A 161 13.68 -1.46 4.22
CA TRP A 161 12.61 -2.37 4.61
C TRP A 161 11.75 -1.81 5.73
N LEU A 162 10.60 -2.43 5.96
CA LEU A 162 9.81 -2.28 7.19
C LEU A 162 9.62 -3.64 7.84
N HIS A 163 10.21 -3.80 9.04
CA HIS A 163 10.11 -5.04 9.80
C HIS A 163 8.83 -5.10 10.63
N GLU A 164 8.28 -6.30 10.81
CA GLU A 164 7.02 -6.50 11.55
C GLU A 164 7.05 -6.01 13.00
N ASN A 165 8.23 -5.87 13.62
CA ASN A 165 8.37 -5.34 14.98
C ASN A 165 8.14 -3.83 15.07
N GLU A 166 8.22 -3.12 13.94
CA GLU A 166 8.01 -1.67 13.86
C GLU A 166 6.52 -1.33 13.68
N LEU A 167 5.69 -2.31 13.31
CA LEU A 167 4.25 -2.09 13.09
C LEU A 167 3.51 -1.55 14.31
N GLY A 168 4.04 -1.75 15.53
CA GLY A 168 3.51 -1.16 16.76
C GLY A 168 3.51 0.38 16.78
N ARG A 169 4.26 1.02 15.89
CA ARG A 169 4.30 2.48 15.70
C ARG A 169 3.16 3.02 14.85
N VAL A 170 2.42 2.15 14.14
CA VAL A 170 1.24 2.52 13.36
C VAL A 170 0.07 2.74 14.29
N HIS A 171 -0.55 3.93 14.26
CA HIS A 171 -1.66 4.26 15.13
C HIS A 171 -2.91 3.47 14.74
N ARG A 172 -3.70 3.06 15.74
CA ARG A 172 -4.89 2.22 15.53
C ARG A 172 -6.08 2.97 14.97
N ASP A 173 -6.19 4.22 15.30
CA ASP A 173 -7.35 5.08 15.02
C ASP A 173 -7.31 5.72 13.63
N ILE A 174 -6.26 5.51 12.84
CA ILE A 174 -6.13 6.07 11.50
C ILE A 174 -6.97 5.37 10.43
N PHE A 175 -7.49 4.19 10.73
CA PHE A 175 -8.26 3.37 9.78
C PHE A 175 -9.76 3.55 9.94
N THR A 176 -10.50 3.45 8.83
CA THR A 176 -11.95 3.28 8.89
C THR A 176 -12.32 1.94 9.53
N ARG A 177 -13.58 1.81 10.00
CA ARG A 177 -14.04 0.55 10.60
C ARG A 177 -13.92 -0.63 9.64
N ASP A 178 -14.24 -0.41 8.37
CA ASP A 178 -14.31 -1.36 7.27
C ASP A 178 -13.06 -1.35 6.37
N ALA A 179 -11.94 -0.83 6.86
CA ALA A 179 -10.72 -0.72 6.07
C ALA A 179 -10.29 -2.05 5.43
N PHE A 180 -10.04 -2.02 4.13
CA PHE A 180 -9.45 -3.13 3.39
C PHE A 180 -7.94 -3.02 3.40
N ILE A 181 -7.26 -4.06 3.87
CA ILE A 181 -5.79 -4.07 3.98
C ILE A 181 -5.26 -5.35 3.36
N LYS A 182 -4.39 -5.22 2.38
CA LYS A 182 -3.79 -6.36 1.68
C LYS A 182 -2.33 -6.13 1.33
N SER A 183 -1.52 -7.14 1.56
CA SER A 183 -0.17 -7.24 1.02
C SER A 183 -0.16 -8.23 -0.14
N TRP A 184 0.20 -7.75 -1.33
CA TRP A 184 0.32 -8.53 -2.55
C TRP A 184 1.71 -9.14 -2.71
N SER A 185 2.43 -9.32 -1.61
CA SER A 185 3.81 -9.78 -1.59
C SER A 185 3.97 -11.12 -0.87
N CYS A 186 5.11 -11.78 -1.06
CA CYS A 186 5.38 -13.13 -0.60
C CYS A 186 5.37 -13.24 0.93
N HIS A 187 4.84 -14.33 1.48
CA HIS A 187 4.95 -14.76 2.88
C HIS A 187 4.35 -13.82 3.95
N THR A 188 3.76 -12.69 3.59
CA THR A 188 3.25 -11.71 4.57
C THR A 188 2.03 -12.20 5.37
N GLY A 189 1.34 -13.24 4.90
CA GLY A 189 0.24 -13.90 5.62
C GLY A 189 0.71 -14.81 6.78
N GLU A 190 2.00 -15.08 6.91
CA GLU A 190 2.56 -16.02 7.89
C GLU A 190 2.75 -15.36 9.27
N SER A 191 3.61 -14.36 9.38
CA SER A 191 3.92 -13.64 10.62
C SER A 191 3.40 -12.21 10.61
N MET A 192 3.76 -11.46 9.57
CA MET A 192 3.50 -10.03 9.48
C MET A 192 2.02 -9.66 9.61
N SER A 193 1.10 -10.44 9.00
CA SER A 193 -0.35 -10.20 9.12
C SER A 193 -0.86 -10.32 10.55
N LYS A 194 -0.33 -11.26 11.32
CA LYS A 194 -0.68 -11.42 12.74
C LYS A 194 -0.18 -10.25 13.58
N LYS A 195 1.05 -9.79 13.31
CA LYS A 195 1.63 -8.61 13.98
C LYS A 195 0.88 -7.33 13.60
N TRP A 196 0.54 -7.18 12.32
CA TRP A 196 -0.30 -6.07 11.84
C TRP A 196 -1.64 -6.01 12.59
N LYS A 197 -2.37 -7.14 12.65
CA LYS A 197 -3.64 -7.20 13.38
C LYS A 197 -3.48 -6.83 14.86
N ARG A 198 -2.41 -7.29 15.50
CA ARG A 198 -2.12 -6.95 16.91
C ARG A 198 -1.84 -5.47 17.08
N ALA A 199 -1.06 -4.88 16.20
CA ALA A 199 -0.69 -3.46 16.24
C ALA A 199 -1.88 -2.55 15.95
N THR A 200 -2.57 -2.77 14.85
CA THR A 200 -3.58 -1.84 14.31
C THR A 200 -5.04 -2.21 14.66
N GLY A 201 -5.28 -3.43 15.11
CA GLY A 201 -6.64 -3.95 15.29
C GLY A 201 -7.34 -4.33 13.97
N LYS A 202 -6.67 -4.17 12.81
CA LYS A 202 -7.21 -4.45 11.48
C LYS A 202 -6.62 -5.72 10.90
N ARG A 203 -7.45 -6.53 10.24
CA ARG A 203 -6.97 -7.69 9.50
C ARG A 203 -6.20 -7.26 8.25
N MET A 204 -5.02 -7.84 8.03
CA MET A 204 -4.28 -7.72 6.78
C MET A 204 -4.28 -9.06 6.05
N ILE A 205 -4.76 -9.08 4.81
CA ILE A 205 -4.67 -10.23 3.93
C ILE A 205 -3.24 -10.27 3.35
N GLY A 206 -2.58 -11.41 3.45
CA GLY A 206 -1.24 -11.63 2.89
C GLY A 206 -1.09 -13.05 2.36
N ALA A 207 -0.08 -13.31 1.56
CA ALA A 207 0.20 -14.66 1.07
C ALA A 207 0.86 -15.52 2.15
N ILE A 208 0.38 -16.73 2.33
CA ILE A 208 1.10 -17.84 2.96
C ILE A 208 1.75 -18.58 1.81
N GLY A 209 3.09 -18.46 1.68
CA GLY A 209 3.84 -18.83 0.50
C GLY A 209 4.11 -17.63 -0.42
N LYS A 210 4.38 -17.89 -1.69
CA LYS A 210 4.81 -16.87 -2.65
C LYS A 210 3.65 -16.29 -3.46
N THR A 211 3.82 -15.04 -3.88
CA THR A 211 3.01 -14.39 -4.90
C THR A 211 3.75 -14.39 -6.24
N ASP A 212 3.00 -14.32 -7.33
CA ASP A 212 3.50 -14.35 -8.69
C ASP A 212 3.03 -13.11 -9.46
N TYR A 213 4.00 -12.35 -9.95
CA TYR A 213 3.80 -11.19 -10.83
C TYR A 213 4.09 -11.50 -12.29
N SER A 214 4.52 -12.73 -12.60
CA SER A 214 4.76 -13.16 -13.98
C SER A 214 3.46 -13.11 -14.79
N TYR A 215 3.60 -12.91 -16.09
CA TYR A 215 2.46 -12.91 -17.03
C TYR A 215 1.33 -11.93 -16.63
N GLY A 216 1.67 -10.84 -15.93
CA GLY A 216 0.71 -9.83 -15.46
C GLY A 216 -0.21 -9.31 -16.58
N HIS A 217 0.30 -9.19 -17.82
CA HIS A 217 -0.46 -8.78 -19.00
C HIS A 217 -1.63 -9.73 -19.35
N LEU A 218 -1.55 -11.01 -18.99
CA LEU A 218 -2.62 -11.99 -19.16
C LEU A 218 -3.66 -11.96 -18.04
N ARG A 219 -3.35 -11.29 -16.92
CA ARG A 219 -4.14 -11.30 -15.68
C ARG A 219 -4.56 -9.88 -15.24
N ASN A 220 -4.66 -8.95 -16.18
CA ASN A 220 -4.90 -7.55 -15.89
C ASN A 220 -4.00 -7.00 -14.77
N TRP A 221 -2.73 -7.41 -14.75
CA TRP A 221 -1.72 -7.01 -13.76
C TRP A 221 -2.08 -7.26 -12.29
N THR A 222 -3.07 -8.10 -12.03
CA THR A 222 -3.41 -8.53 -10.66
C THR A 222 -2.46 -9.67 -10.26
N PRO A 223 -1.67 -9.50 -9.19
CA PRO A 223 -0.78 -10.56 -8.72
C PRO A 223 -1.57 -11.80 -8.30
N THR A 224 -1.02 -12.97 -8.57
CA THR A 224 -1.61 -14.25 -8.19
C THR A 224 -0.75 -14.95 -7.14
N LEU A 225 -1.18 -16.11 -6.71
CA LEU A 225 -0.39 -16.97 -5.83
C LEU A 225 0.38 -17.98 -6.67
N SER A 226 1.62 -18.29 -6.26
CA SER A 226 2.36 -19.43 -6.80
C SER A 226 1.69 -20.74 -6.36
N GLU A 227 2.04 -21.83 -7.02
CA GLU A 227 1.53 -23.16 -6.68
C GLU A 227 1.75 -23.48 -5.19
N GLY A 228 0.76 -24.07 -4.56
CA GLY A 228 0.77 -24.41 -3.13
C GLY A 228 0.59 -23.25 -2.16
N ALA A 229 0.60 -21.99 -2.63
CA ALA A 229 0.35 -20.83 -1.80
C ALA A 229 -1.15 -20.54 -1.63
N ARG A 230 -1.52 -19.82 -0.56
CA ARG A 230 -2.89 -19.37 -0.29
C ARG A 230 -2.92 -18.00 0.36
N TRP A 231 -4.04 -17.31 0.22
CA TRP A 231 -4.28 -16.08 0.99
C TRP A 231 -4.62 -16.42 2.44
N GLY A 232 -4.06 -15.63 3.40
CA GLY A 232 -4.27 -15.74 4.84
C GLY A 232 -4.29 -14.37 5.52
N GLY A 233 -4.37 -14.32 6.86
CA GLY A 233 -4.35 -13.10 7.66
C GLY A 233 -5.53 -12.98 8.62
#